data_901c950274c3e687df1580b2fc805ed2
#
_entry.id   901c950274c3e687df1580b2fc805ed2
#
_cell.length_a   1.000
_cell.length_b   1.000
_cell.length_c   1.000
_cell.angle_alpha   90.00
_cell.angle_beta   90.00
_cell.angle_gamma   90.00
#
_symmetry.space_group_name_H-M   'P 1'
#
loop_
_entity.id
_entity.type
_entity.pdbx_description
1 polymer ?
#
loop_
_entity_poly.entity_id
_entity_poly.type
_entity_poly.pdbx_seq_one_letter_code
_entity_poly.pdbx_strand_id
1 'polypeptide(L)'
;TSSYPCKPENVNFPRLVELKKKVEVVGYSGHYTGIDDAKIAISLGAQFIEKHFTIDNGLPGRDNKFAILPKDLKNLNNFRTNYIEMIKDKGLDLQEAEMDVLRNYRGRWSKTPEL
;
A
#
# COMPACT_ATOMS: atom_id res chain seq x y z
N THR A 1 -12.83 -5.46 -9.85
CA THR A 1 -12.88 -5.93 -11.24
C THR A 1 -13.36 -7.37 -11.31
N SER A 2 -13.92 -7.74 -12.44
CA SER A 2 -14.47 -9.10 -12.64
C SER A 2 -13.58 -9.98 -13.53
N SER A 3 -12.39 -9.52 -13.88
CA SER A 3 -11.42 -10.31 -14.66
C SER A 3 -10.62 -11.26 -13.79
N TYR A 4 -10.35 -12.49 -14.27
CA TYR A 4 -9.62 -13.54 -13.57
C TYR A 4 -8.56 -14.17 -14.47
N PRO A 5 -7.24 -14.10 -14.18
CA PRO A 5 -6.68 -13.08 -13.31
C PRO A 5 -6.79 -11.70 -13.96
N CYS A 6 -6.81 -10.68 -13.19
CA CYS A 6 -6.88 -9.33 -13.71
C CYS A 6 -5.50 -8.88 -14.17
N LYS A 7 -5.41 -8.40 -15.42
CA LYS A 7 -4.17 -7.82 -15.92
C LYS A 7 -3.99 -6.41 -15.37
N PRO A 8 -2.74 -5.92 -15.22
CA PRO A 8 -2.52 -4.58 -14.68
C PRO A 8 -3.32 -3.49 -15.40
N GLU A 9 -3.40 -3.53 -16.72
CA GLU A 9 -4.11 -2.53 -17.51
C GLU A 9 -5.63 -2.55 -17.30
N ASN A 10 -6.16 -3.59 -16.68
CA ASN A 10 -7.61 -3.76 -16.46
C ASN A 10 -8.03 -3.46 -15.02
N VAL A 11 -7.13 -3.11 -14.14
CA VAL A 11 -7.48 -2.85 -12.74
C VAL A 11 -8.34 -1.60 -12.59
N ASN A 12 -8.04 -0.56 -13.32
CA ASN A 12 -8.84 0.67 -13.40
C ASN A 12 -9.03 1.36 -12.03
N PHE A 13 -7.94 1.69 -11.37
CA PHE A 13 -7.98 2.42 -10.10
C PHE A 13 -8.63 3.82 -10.16
N PRO A 14 -8.66 4.54 -11.28
CA PRO A 14 -9.43 5.78 -11.32
C PRO A 14 -10.88 5.62 -10.88
N ARG A 15 -11.48 4.44 -11.08
CA ARG A 15 -12.83 4.17 -10.60
C ARG A 15 -12.90 4.21 -9.06
N LEU A 16 -11.89 3.67 -8.39
CA LEU A 16 -11.82 3.70 -6.94
C LEU A 16 -11.71 5.14 -6.43
N VAL A 17 -10.88 5.95 -7.08
CA VAL A 17 -10.71 7.36 -6.74
C VAL A 17 -12.02 8.11 -6.87
N GLU A 18 -12.77 7.88 -7.95
CA GLU A 18 -14.06 8.52 -8.16
C GLU A 18 -15.10 8.09 -7.10
N LEU A 19 -15.13 6.80 -6.77
CA LEU A 19 -16.03 6.30 -5.73
C LEU A 19 -15.70 6.91 -4.37
N LYS A 20 -14.41 7.09 -4.07
CA LYS A 20 -13.96 7.67 -2.81
C LYS A 20 -14.48 9.09 -2.60
N LYS A 21 -14.69 9.83 -3.68
CA LYS A 21 -15.25 11.18 -3.62
C LYS A 21 -16.73 11.18 -3.26
N LYS A 22 -17.43 10.07 -3.48
CA LYS A 22 -18.89 9.98 -3.32
C LYS A 22 -19.32 9.27 -2.06
N VAL A 23 -18.45 8.51 -1.42
CA VAL A 23 -18.76 7.72 -0.23
C VAL A 23 -17.63 7.85 0.79
N GLU A 24 -17.95 7.65 2.07
CA GLU A 24 -16.95 7.76 3.12
C GLU A 24 -16.02 6.56 3.17
N VAL A 25 -16.54 5.37 2.86
CA VAL A 25 -15.81 4.12 2.99
C VAL A 25 -15.84 3.40 1.66
N VAL A 26 -14.65 3.07 1.16
CA VAL A 26 -14.49 2.33 -0.10
C VAL A 26 -13.62 1.10 0.17
N GLY A 27 -14.05 -0.03 -0.39
CA GLY A 27 -13.27 -1.26 -0.40
C GLY A 27 -12.80 -1.59 -1.80
N TYR A 28 -11.81 -2.45 -1.88
CA TYR A 28 -11.27 -2.95 -3.14
C TYR A 28 -11.30 -4.47 -3.12
N SER A 29 -11.90 -5.06 -4.15
CA SER A 29 -11.91 -6.51 -4.36
C SER A 29 -11.02 -6.79 -5.57
N GLY A 30 -9.93 -7.49 -5.37
CA GLY A 30 -8.89 -7.63 -6.38
C GLY A 30 -8.69 -9.05 -6.85
N HIS A 31 -8.47 -9.19 -8.17
CA HIS A 31 -8.21 -10.47 -8.83
C HIS A 31 -6.87 -10.46 -9.56
N TYR A 32 -6.04 -9.48 -9.29
CA TYR A 32 -4.67 -9.42 -9.77
C TYR A 32 -3.83 -10.46 -9.03
N THR A 33 -2.89 -11.08 -9.72
CA THR A 33 -2.00 -12.06 -9.09
C THR A 33 -0.95 -11.33 -8.26
N GLY A 34 -0.90 -11.60 -6.96
CA GLY A 34 0.02 -10.93 -6.04
C GLY A 34 -0.69 -9.85 -5.21
N ILE A 35 0.09 -8.95 -4.64
CA ILE A 35 -0.44 -7.94 -3.69
C ILE A 35 -0.22 -6.49 -4.13
N ASP A 36 0.35 -6.27 -5.32
CA ASP A 36 0.62 -4.90 -5.76
C ASP A 36 -0.65 -4.09 -5.92
N ASP A 37 -1.70 -4.69 -6.42
CA ASP A 37 -3.01 -4.05 -6.54
C ASP A 37 -3.56 -3.62 -5.18
N ALA A 38 -3.44 -4.50 -4.19
CA ALA A 38 -3.91 -4.20 -2.84
C ALA A 38 -3.11 -3.06 -2.21
N LYS A 39 -1.81 -3.01 -2.43
CA LYS A 39 -0.95 -1.92 -1.95
C LYS A 39 -1.37 -0.58 -2.54
N ILE A 40 -1.63 -0.56 -3.84
CA ILE A 40 -2.08 0.66 -4.53
C ILE A 40 -3.45 1.08 -4.01
N ALA A 41 -4.37 0.14 -3.85
CA ALA A 41 -5.70 0.42 -3.33
C ALA A 41 -5.63 1.06 -1.94
N ILE A 42 -4.79 0.52 -1.06
CA ILE A 42 -4.57 1.09 0.27
C ILE A 42 -4.07 2.52 0.15
N SER A 43 -3.09 2.75 -0.73
CA SER A 43 -2.50 4.08 -0.94
C SER A 43 -3.51 5.08 -1.49
N LEU A 44 -4.52 4.62 -2.20
CA LEU A 44 -5.59 5.46 -2.74
C LEU A 44 -6.75 5.64 -1.76
N GLY A 45 -6.66 5.07 -0.57
CA GLY A 45 -7.65 5.29 0.47
C GLY A 45 -8.68 4.19 0.65
N ALA A 46 -8.50 3.02 0.05
CA ALA A 46 -9.39 1.89 0.30
C ALA A 46 -9.23 1.45 1.76
N GLN A 47 -10.33 1.23 2.44
CA GLN A 47 -10.35 0.86 3.84
C GLN A 47 -10.55 -0.64 4.05
N PHE A 48 -11.02 -1.34 3.02
CA PHE A 48 -11.19 -2.77 3.02
C PHE A 48 -10.58 -3.35 1.76
N ILE A 49 -9.89 -4.48 1.92
CA ILE A 49 -9.29 -5.22 0.80
C ILE A 49 -9.83 -6.64 0.84
N GLU A 50 -10.30 -7.10 -0.29
CA GLU A 50 -10.75 -8.49 -0.46
C GLU A 50 -9.93 -9.14 -1.56
N LYS A 51 -9.33 -10.27 -1.24
CA LYS A 51 -8.57 -11.09 -2.20
C LYS A 51 -8.75 -12.56 -1.86
N HIS A 52 -8.69 -13.41 -2.89
CA HIS A 52 -8.65 -14.85 -2.66
C HIS A 52 -7.40 -15.22 -1.87
N PHE A 53 -7.57 -16.14 -0.94
CA PHE A 53 -6.52 -16.57 -0.03
C PHE A 53 -6.42 -18.08 0.00
N THR A 54 -5.20 -18.61 0.03
CA THR A 54 -4.98 -20.04 0.14
C THR A 54 -3.67 -20.30 0.89
N ILE A 55 -3.55 -21.52 1.42
CA ILE A 55 -2.30 -21.95 2.03
C ILE A 55 -1.37 -22.58 1.00
N ASP A 56 -1.89 -22.97 -0.17
CA ASP A 56 -1.11 -23.60 -1.23
C ASP A 56 -1.81 -23.38 -2.58
N ASN A 57 -1.12 -22.73 -3.50
CA ASN A 57 -1.67 -22.46 -4.83
C ASN A 57 -1.87 -23.70 -5.68
N GLY A 58 -1.25 -24.82 -5.29
CA GLY A 58 -1.41 -26.09 -5.97
C GLY A 58 -2.66 -26.88 -5.59
N LEU A 59 -3.40 -26.44 -4.56
CA LEU A 59 -4.62 -27.10 -4.15
C LEU A 59 -5.70 -26.95 -5.22
N PRO A 60 -6.64 -27.92 -5.32
CA PRO A 60 -7.73 -27.82 -6.28
C PRO A 60 -8.60 -26.60 -5.98
N GLY A 61 -9.05 -25.96 -7.05
CA GLY A 61 -9.92 -24.80 -6.91
C GLY A 61 -9.69 -23.86 -8.08
N ARG A 62 -10.78 -23.29 -8.57
CA ARG A 62 -10.77 -22.43 -9.74
C ARG A 62 -9.87 -21.22 -9.58
N ASP A 63 -9.96 -20.57 -8.42
CA ASP A 63 -9.24 -19.32 -8.16
C ASP A 63 -8.00 -19.52 -7.31
N ASN A 64 -7.68 -20.76 -6.97
CA ASN A 64 -6.60 -21.06 -6.05
C ASN A 64 -5.24 -20.69 -6.60
N LYS A 65 -5.05 -20.77 -7.92
CA LYS A 65 -3.79 -20.40 -8.58
C LYS A 65 -3.45 -18.93 -8.41
N PHE A 66 -4.45 -18.08 -8.25
CA PHE A 66 -4.29 -16.64 -8.19
C PHE A 66 -4.48 -16.07 -6.79
N ALA A 67 -4.72 -16.94 -5.81
CA ALA A 67 -4.93 -16.54 -4.44
C ALA A 67 -3.60 -16.15 -3.79
N ILE A 68 -3.67 -15.28 -2.80
CA ILE A 68 -2.49 -14.89 -2.04
C ILE A 68 -2.22 -15.93 -0.95
N LEU A 69 -0.95 -16.05 -0.59
CA LEU A 69 -0.48 -16.96 0.44
C LEU A 69 -0.35 -16.25 1.80
N PRO A 70 -0.20 -17.01 2.91
CA PRO A 70 -0.01 -16.37 4.24
C PRO A 70 1.11 -15.35 4.28
N LYS A 71 2.24 -15.62 3.60
CA LYS A 71 3.36 -14.67 3.56
C LYS A 71 2.97 -13.36 2.85
N ASP A 72 2.13 -13.45 1.83
CA ASP A 72 1.66 -12.29 1.10
C ASP A 72 0.73 -11.44 1.96
N LEU A 73 -0.16 -12.09 2.70
CA LEU A 73 -1.06 -11.41 3.62
C LEU A 73 -0.27 -10.69 4.72
N LYS A 74 0.76 -11.35 5.24
CA LYS A 74 1.65 -10.75 6.24
C LYS A 74 2.35 -9.53 5.68
N ASN A 75 2.90 -9.64 4.46
CA ASN A 75 3.58 -8.53 3.79
C ASN A 75 2.63 -7.37 3.53
N LEU A 76 1.41 -7.67 3.13
CA LEU A 76 0.39 -6.65 2.91
C LEU A 76 0.00 -5.94 4.20
N ASN A 77 -0.14 -6.69 5.28
CA ASN A 77 -0.44 -6.11 6.58
C ASN A 77 0.69 -5.21 7.10
N ASN A 78 1.94 -5.64 6.89
CA ASN A 78 3.11 -4.82 7.24
C ASN A 78 3.14 -3.55 6.40
N PHE A 79 2.84 -3.65 5.12
CA PHE A 79 2.74 -2.47 4.26
C PHE A 79 1.70 -1.50 4.78
N ARG A 80 0.52 -1.99 5.12
CA ARG A 80 -0.57 -1.15 5.63
C ARG A 80 -0.17 -0.44 6.93
N THR A 81 0.46 -1.16 7.84
CA THR A 81 0.90 -0.61 9.11
C THR A 81 1.89 0.53 8.88
N ASN A 82 2.87 0.31 8.02
CA ASN A 82 3.87 1.34 7.69
C ASN A 82 3.23 2.51 6.95
N TYR A 83 2.34 2.23 6.02
CA TYR A 83 1.65 3.25 5.26
C TYR A 83 0.88 4.21 6.17
N ILE A 84 0.13 3.66 7.14
CA ILE A 84 -0.65 4.47 8.07
C ILE A 84 0.25 5.42 8.85
N GLU A 85 1.42 4.95 9.28
CA GLU A 85 2.38 5.79 9.98
C GLU A 85 2.98 6.86 9.07
N MET A 86 3.31 6.48 7.83
CA MET A 86 3.95 7.39 6.88
C MET A 86 3.07 8.53 6.42
N ILE A 87 1.75 8.35 6.41
CA ILE A 87 0.82 9.38 5.96
C ILE A 87 0.33 10.28 7.09
N LYS A 88 0.76 10.08 8.32
CA LYS A 88 0.39 10.95 9.43
C LYS A 88 0.96 12.34 9.20
N ASP A 89 0.07 13.32 9.27
CA ASP A 89 0.47 14.71 9.11
C ASP A 89 1.14 15.21 10.40
N LYS A 90 2.39 15.62 10.28
CA LYS A 90 3.16 16.20 11.40
C LYS A 90 3.55 17.64 11.11
N GLY A 91 2.91 18.24 10.11
CA GLY A 91 3.18 19.61 9.72
C GLY A 91 4.45 19.75 8.90
N LEU A 92 4.82 20.98 8.63
CA LEU A 92 5.97 21.31 7.80
C LEU A 92 7.22 21.64 8.63
N ASP A 93 7.10 21.74 9.95
CA ASP A 93 8.23 22.04 10.83
C ASP A 93 9.12 20.83 11.01
N LEU A 94 10.38 21.09 11.33
CA LEU A 94 11.35 20.05 11.63
C LEU A 94 10.87 19.22 12.83
N GLN A 95 10.87 17.91 12.69
CA GLN A 95 10.55 17.00 13.76
C GLN A 95 11.80 16.70 14.59
N GLU A 96 11.58 16.21 15.81
CA GLU A 96 12.67 15.95 16.74
C GLU A 96 13.75 15.04 16.14
N ALA A 97 13.33 13.97 15.47
CA ALA A 97 14.26 13.03 14.82
C ALA A 97 15.07 13.72 13.73
N GLU A 98 14.44 14.62 12.97
CA GLU A 98 15.12 15.40 11.92
C GLU A 98 16.11 16.38 12.50
N MET A 99 15.76 17.00 13.62
CA MET A 99 16.64 17.92 14.31
C MET A 99 17.91 17.24 14.80
N ASP A 100 17.79 16.01 15.27
CA ASP A 100 18.94 15.23 15.71
C ASP A 100 19.88 14.94 14.54
N VAL A 101 19.33 14.49 13.42
CA VAL A 101 20.10 14.23 12.20
C VAL A 101 20.75 15.52 11.71
N LEU A 102 20.00 16.59 11.66
CA LEU A 102 20.49 17.90 11.22
C LEU A 102 21.67 18.36 12.09
N ARG A 103 21.55 18.22 13.40
CA ARG A 103 22.61 18.58 14.34
C ARG A 103 23.88 17.80 14.08
N ASN A 104 23.77 16.50 13.91
CA ASN A 104 24.91 15.60 13.67
C ASN A 104 25.56 15.86 12.32
N TYR A 105 24.76 15.97 11.27
CA TYR A 105 25.28 16.20 9.92
C TYR A 105 25.80 17.63 9.73
N ARG A 106 25.19 18.57 10.36
CA ARG A 106 25.64 19.98 10.30
C ARG A 106 27.01 20.13 10.90
N GLY A 107 27.27 19.46 12.03
CA GLY A 107 28.59 19.46 12.63
C GLY A 107 29.64 18.85 11.71
N ARG A 108 29.24 17.81 10.95
CA ARG A 108 30.13 17.12 10.01
C ARG A 108 30.35 17.92 8.73
N TRP A 109 29.33 18.64 8.27
CA TRP A 109 29.32 19.34 6.99
C TRP A 109 29.32 20.86 7.15
N SER A 110 29.82 21.34 8.25
CA SER A 110 29.76 22.75 8.60
C SER A 110 30.44 23.68 7.59
N LYS A 111 31.35 23.13 6.78
CA LYS A 111 32.05 23.90 5.75
C LYS A 111 31.33 23.93 4.43
N THR A 112 30.18 23.30 4.34
CA THR A 112 29.37 23.22 3.14
C THR A 112 28.15 24.11 3.32
N PRO A 113 28.20 25.32 2.77
CA PRO A 113 27.18 26.34 3.12
C PRO A 113 25.86 26.17 2.41
N GLU A 114 25.80 25.43 1.36
CA GLU A 114 24.62 25.35 0.45
C GLU A 114 23.39 24.71 1.04
N LEU A 115 23.50 24.15 2.16
CA LEU A 115 22.33 23.55 2.79
C LEU A 115 21.64 24.54 3.70
#